data_1ff6a979f922fe4970d149488fa8407e
#
_entry.id   1ff6a979f922fe4970d149488fa8407e
#
_cell.length_a   1.000
_cell.length_b   1.000
_cell.length_c   1.000
_cell.angle_alpha   90.00
_cell.angle_beta   90.00
_cell.angle_gamma   90.00
#
_symmetry.space_group_name_H-M   'P 1'
#
loop_
_entity.id
_entity.type
_entity.pdbx_description
1 polymer ?
#
loop_
_entity_poly.entity_id
_entity_poly.type
_entity_poly.pdbx_seq_one_letter_code
_entity_poly.pdbx_strand_id
1 'polypeptide(L)'
;MKETKYAGTQTEKNLMTAFAGESEARNKYTYFASKAKKEGYEQIAALFLKTAENEKEHAKLWFKELDGIGDTAENLRSAAEGENYEWTDMYDGFAKTADEEGFHELAADPVGIGTE
;
A
#
# COMPACT_ATOMS: atom_id res chain seq x y z
N MET A 1 -11.36 -0.25 12.87
CA MET A 1 -12.30 -0.31 11.73
C MET A 1 -13.57 -1.01 12.18
N LYS A 2 -14.70 -0.49 11.76
CA LYS A 2 -15.97 -1.15 12.06
C LYS A 2 -16.08 -2.48 11.34
N GLU A 3 -16.81 -3.42 11.94
CA GLU A 3 -17.16 -4.63 11.21
C GLU A 3 -18.12 -4.30 10.09
N THR A 4 -17.89 -4.87 8.93
CA THR A 4 -18.75 -4.70 7.77
C THR A 4 -19.82 -5.78 7.74
N LYS A 5 -20.82 -5.62 6.88
CA LYS A 5 -21.82 -6.67 6.62
C LYS A 5 -21.18 -7.93 6.04
N TYR A 6 -19.94 -7.85 5.57
CA TYR A 6 -19.20 -8.97 5.00
C TYR A 6 -18.32 -9.68 6.01
N ALA A 7 -18.33 -9.27 7.28
CA ALA A 7 -17.42 -9.78 8.31
C ALA A 7 -17.45 -11.32 8.39
N GLY A 8 -16.29 -11.93 8.37
CA GLY A 8 -16.13 -13.38 8.47
C GLY A 8 -16.39 -14.17 7.20
N THR A 9 -16.69 -13.50 6.09
CA THR A 9 -17.01 -14.17 4.82
C THR A 9 -15.82 -14.25 3.88
N GLN A 10 -15.91 -15.12 2.89
CA GLN A 10 -14.93 -15.16 1.80
C GLN A 10 -14.98 -13.87 0.99
N THR A 11 -16.16 -13.25 0.88
CA THR A 11 -16.31 -11.97 0.18
C THR A 11 -15.47 -10.89 0.85
N GLU A 12 -15.44 -10.84 2.18
CA GLU A 12 -14.57 -9.91 2.89
C GLU A 12 -13.11 -10.10 2.51
N LYS A 13 -12.65 -11.36 2.50
CA LYS A 13 -11.27 -11.67 2.10
C LYS A 13 -10.98 -11.26 0.67
N ASN A 14 -11.95 -11.48 -0.23
CA ASN A 14 -11.81 -11.08 -1.63
C ASN A 14 -11.71 -9.56 -1.79
N LEU A 15 -12.51 -8.81 -1.03
CA LEU A 15 -12.45 -7.34 -1.05
C LEU A 15 -11.11 -6.84 -0.54
N MET A 16 -10.59 -7.45 0.52
CA MET A 16 -9.27 -7.09 1.05
C MET A 16 -8.16 -7.38 0.04
N THR A 17 -8.23 -8.53 -0.63
CA THR A 17 -7.28 -8.92 -1.66
C THR A 17 -7.34 -7.98 -2.86
N ALA A 18 -8.55 -7.62 -3.30
CA ALA A 18 -8.75 -6.70 -4.41
C ALA A 18 -8.20 -5.31 -4.08
N PHE A 19 -8.49 -4.81 -2.88
CA PHE A 19 -7.96 -3.52 -2.43
C PHE A 19 -6.42 -3.53 -2.41
N ALA A 20 -5.83 -4.57 -1.84
CA ALA A 20 -4.37 -4.70 -1.76
C ALA A 20 -3.74 -4.78 -3.15
N GLY A 21 -4.30 -5.59 -4.04
CA GLY A 21 -3.78 -5.76 -5.40
C GLY A 21 -3.85 -4.50 -6.22
N GLU A 22 -4.97 -3.78 -6.18
CA GLU A 22 -5.12 -2.54 -6.94
C GLU A 22 -4.27 -1.41 -6.36
N SER A 23 -4.10 -1.38 -5.04
CA SER A 23 -3.21 -0.42 -4.39
C SER A 23 -1.76 -0.66 -4.80
N GLU A 24 -1.32 -1.90 -4.86
CA GLU A 24 0.01 -2.28 -5.34
C GLU A 24 0.20 -1.88 -6.79
N ALA A 25 -0.77 -2.19 -7.66
CA ALA A 25 -0.73 -1.84 -9.07
C ALA A 25 -0.65 -0.32 -9.26
N ARG A 26 -1.43 0.44 -8.51
CA ARG A 26 -1.40 1.90 -8.57
C ARG A 26 0.00 2.44 -8.30
N ASN A 27 0.66 1.94 -7.28
CA ASN A 27 2.00 2.39 -6.94
C ASN A 27 3.02 1.99 -8.01
N LYS A 28 2.96 0.75 -8.48
CA LYS A 28 3.85 0.26 -9.55
C LYS A 28 3.73 1.11 -10.81
N TYR A 29 2.52 1.42 -11.24
CA TYR A 29 2.30 2.22 -12.45
C TYR A 29 2.82 3.65 -12.29
N THR A 30 2.73 4.22 -11.09
CA THR A 30 3.32 5.53 -10.81
C THR A 30 4.85 5.47 -10.96
N TYR A 31 5.48 4.40 -10.47
CA TYR A 31 6.92 4.21 -10.62
C TYR A 31 7.32 3.99 -12.06
N PHE A 32 6.54 3.19 -12.80
CA PHE A 32 6.77 2.95 -14.23
C PHE A 32 6.65 4.23 -15.03
N ALA A 33 5.68 5.09 -14.69
CA ALA A 33 5.53 6.38 -15.34
C ALA A 33 6.77 7.27 -15.14
N SER A 34 7.29 7.29 -13.92
CA SER A 34 8.50 8.06 -13.62
C SER A 34 9.69 7.59 -14.47
N LYS A 35 9.87 6.29 -14.59
CA LYS A 35 10.95 5.72 -15.40
C LYS A 35 10.77 6.04 -16.88
N ALA A 36 9.56 5.86 -17.39
CA ALA A 36 9.25 6.15 -18.79
C ALA A 36 9.53 7.62 -19.12
N LYS A 37 9.18 8.53 -18.21
CA LYS A 37 9.43 9.96 -18.40
C LYS A 37 10.94 10.25 -18.45
N LYS A 38 11.72 9.65 -17.55
CA LYS A 38 13.18 9.81 -17.53
C LYS A 38 13.82 9.30 -18.82
N GLU A 39 13.24 8.29 -19.43
CA GLU A 39 13.73 7.73 -20.69
C GLU A 39 13.17 8.45 -21.93
N GLY A 40 12.36 9.49 -21.74
CA GLY A 40 11.83 10.29 -22.86
C GLY A 40 10.53 9.80 -23.45
N TYR A 41 9.88 8.81 -22.85
CA TYR A 41 8.62 8.25 -23.36
C TYR A 41 7.41 8.93 -22.71
N GLU A 42 7.15 10.16 -23.12
CA GLU A 42 6.10 11.00 -22.51
C GLU A 42 4.70 10.40 -22.64
N GLN A 43 4.36 9.83 -23.80
CA GLN A 43 3.03 9.24 -24.03
C GLN A 43 2.84 7.99 -23.17
N ILE A 44 3.88 7.17 -23.05
CA ILE A 44 3.84 5.96 -22.23
C ILE A 44 3.72 6.36 -20.74
N ALA A 45 4.45 7.37 -20.33
CA ALA A 45 4.35 7.88 -18.96
C ALA A 45 2.93 8.35 -18.64
N ALA A 46 2.31 9.10 -19.56
CA ALA A 46 0.93 9.58 -19.40
C ALA A 46 -0.07 8.42 -19.30
N LEU A 47 0.15 7.36 -20.09
CA LEU A 47 -0.71 6.18 -20.05
C LEU A 47 -0.61 5.47 -18.70
N PHE A 48 0.60 5.29 -18.17
CA PHE A 48 0.79 4.70 -16.85
C PHE A 48 0.14 5.53 -15.74
N LEU A 49 0.26 6.87 -15.81
CA LEU A 49 -0.37 7.73 -14.81
C LEU A 49 -1.89 7.65 -14.86
N LYS A 50 -2.47 7.59 -16.05
CA LYS A 50 -3.90 7.43 -16.21
C LYS A 50 -4.37 6.09 -15.63
N THR A 51 -3.63 5.02 -15.91
CA THR A 51 -3.95 3.69 -15.39
C THR A 51 -3.82 3.68 -13.86
N ALA A 52 -2.78 4.33 -13.31
CA ALA A 52 -2.62 4.45 -11.87
C ALA A 52 -3.82 5.16 -11.23
N GLU A 53 -4.35 6.19 -11.86
CA GLU A 53 -5.51 6.91 -11.36
C GLU A 53 -6.76 6.02 -11.37
N ASN A 54 -6.94 5.22 -12.41
CA ASN A 54 -8.04 4.24 -12.48
C ASN A 54 -7.92 3.19 -11.36
N GLU A 55 -6.72 2.70 -11.12
CA GLU A 55 -6.49 1.72 -10.05
C GLU A 55 -6.75 2.31 -8.67
N LYS A 56 -6.41 3.58 -8.47
CA LYS A 56 -6.70 4.29 -7.22
C LYS A 56 -8.21 4.35 -6.97
N GLU A 57 -8.99 4.66 -7.99
CA GLU A 57 -10.45 4.74 -7.86
C GLU A 57 -11.06 3.37 -7.60
N HIS A 58 -10.57 2.31 -8.25
CA HIS A 58 -11.02 0.95 -7.99
C HIS A 58 -10.71 0.53 -6.55
N ALA A 59 -9.50 0.80 -6.08
CA ALA A 59 -9.10 0.50 -4.71
C ALA A 59 -10.01 1.22 -3.72
N LYS A 60 -10.35 2.46 -3.98
CA LYS A 60 -11.24 3.25 -3.13
C LYS A 60 -12.64 2.61 -3.02
N LEU A 61 -13.18 2.06 -4.13
CA LEU A 61 -14.46 1.39 -4.10
C LEU A 61 -14.44 0.20 -3.13
N TRP A 62 -13.40 -0.62 -3.21
CA TRP A 62 -13.28 -1.78 -2.32
C TRP A 62 -13.06 -1.37 -0.87
N PHE A 63 -12.28 -0.33 -0.66
CA PHE A 63 -12.03 0.19 0.68
C PHE A 63 -13.28 0.73 1.33
N LYS A 64 -14.14 1.41 0.56
CA LYS A 64 -15.44 1.89 1.04
C LYS A 64 -16.36 0.73 1.40
N GLU A 65 -16.38 -0.33 0.60
CA GLU A 65 -17.18 -1.52 0.92
C GLU A 65 -16.73 -2.17 2.23
N LEU A 66 -15.46 -2.04 2.57
CA LEU A 66 -14.91 -2.54 3.83
C LEU A 66 -15.09 -1.56 5.00
N ASP A 67 -15.84 -0.47 4.81
CA ASP A 67 -15.99 0.60 5.79
C ASP A 67 -14.66 1.18 6.26
N GLY A 68 -13.69 1.21 5.36
CA GLY A 68 -12.34 1.69 5.67
C GLY A 68 -12.22 3.21 5.79
N ILE A 69 -13.19 3.94 5.22
CA ILE A 69 -13.19 5.41 5.30
C ILE A 69 -14.27 5.85 6.28
N GLY A 70 -13.86 6.37 7.41
CA GLY A 70 -14.75 6.93 8.40
C GLY A 70 -14.72 8.46 8.36
N ASP A 71 -15.11 9.09 9.44
CA ASP A 71 -14.95 10.55 9.57
C ASP A 71 -13.46 10.86 9.82
N THR A 72 -13.11 12.13 9.85
CA THR A 72 -11.72 12.53 10.00
C THR A 72 -11.09 12.02 11.29
N ALA A 73 -11.83 12.04 12.40
CA ALA A 73 -11.30 11.55 13.67
C ALA A 73 -11.02 10.04 13.61
N GLU A 74 -11.94 9.27 13.03
CA GLU A 74 -11.75 7.83 12.85
C GLU A 74 -10.56 7.53 11.94
N ASN A 75 -10.44 8.27 10.84
CA ASN A 75 -9.35 8.09 9.88
C ASN A 75 -7.99 8.42 10.52
N LEU A 76 -7.93 9.45 11.35
CA LEU A 76 -6.71 9.81 12.08
C LEU A 76 -6.29 8.71 13.05
N ARG A 77 -7.24 8.13 13.77
CA ARG A 77 -6.95 7.02 14.68
C ARG A 77 -6.44 5.79 13.91
N SER A 78 -7.11 5.46 12.81
CA SER A 78 -6.73 4.32 11.97
C SER A 78 -5.32 4.50 11.42
N ALA A 79 -5.00 5.69 10.94
CA ALA A 79 -3.67 5.99 10.42
C ALA A 79 -2.60 5.88 11.51
N ALA A 80 -2.87 6.42 12.69
CA ALA A 80 -1.92 6.37 13.80
C ALA A 80 -1.67 4.93 14.26
N GLU A 81 -2.71 4.12 14.37
CA GLU A 81 -2.60 2.71 14.74
C GLU A 81 -1.79 1.92 13.71
N GLY A 82 -2.04 2.17 12.43
CA GLY A 82 -1.31 1.52 11.35
C GLY A 82 0.18 1.86 11.37
N GLU A 83 0.52 3.15 11.50
CA GLU A 83 1.90 3.59 11.59
C GLU A 83 2.59 3.02 12.84
N ASN A 84 1.92 3.03 13.98
CA ASN A 84 2.48 2.48 15.20
C ASN A 84 2.79 0.99 15.05
N TYR A 85 1.88 0.21 14.47
CA TYR A 85 2.11 -1.21 14.21
C TYR A 85 3.31 -1.43 13.31
N GLU A 86 3.42 -0.65 12.21
CA GLU A 86 4.53 -0.78 11.28
C GLU A 86 5.86 -0.54 11.97
N TRP A 87 5.96 0.50 12.81
CA TRP A 87 7.22 0.85 13.48
C TRP A 87 7.58 -0.10 14.62
N THR A 88 6.60 -0.50 15.44
CA THR A 88 6.90 -1.27 16.66
C THR A 88 6.97 -2.77 16.39
N ASP A 89 6.16 -3.28 15.48
CA ASP A 89 6.03 -4.72 15.29
C ASP A 89 6.49 -5.20 13.91
N MET A 90 5.96 -4.60 12.85
CA MET A 90 6.20 -5.10 11.49
C MET A 90 7.65 -4.94 11.06
N TYR A 91 8.17 -3.72 11.06
CA TYR A 91 9.53 -3.49 10.62
C TYR A 91 10.58 -4.07 11.58
N ASP A 92 10.30 -4.10 12.87
CA ASP A 92 11.19 -4.77 13.82
C ASP A 92 11.32 -6.26 13.49
N GLY A 93 10.20 -6.92 13.20
CA GLY A 93 10.19 -8.32 12.80
C GLY A 93 10.90 -8.54 11.48
N PHE A 94 10.68 -7.67 10.50
CA PHE A 94 11.35 -7.76 9.20
C PHE A 94 12.85 -7.56 9.34
N ALA A 95 13.28 -6.63 10.18
CA ALA A 95 14.70 -6.38 10.41
C ALA A 95 15.37 -7.62 11.02
N LYS A 96 14.73 -8.28 11.96
CA LYS A 96 15.26 -9.51 12.55
C LYS A 96 15.43 -10.61 11.52
N THR A 97 14.41 -10.81 10.68
CA THR A 97 14.46 -11.80 9.60
C THR A 97 15.57 -11.48 8.62
N ALA A 98 15.67 -10.22 8.20
CA ALA A 98 16.71 -9.81 7.26
C ALA A 98 18.11 -10.05 7.84
N ASP A 99 18.30 -9.76 9.12
CA ASP A 99 19.59 -9.98 9.78
C ASP A 99 19.94 -11.47 9.84
N GLU A 100 18.96 -12.31 10.21
CA GLU A 100 19.13 -13.77 10.25
C GLU A 100 19.49 -14.35 8.88
N GLU A 101 18.94 -13.74 7.81
CA GLU A 101 19.21 -14.17 6.44
C GLU A 101 20.46 -13.56 5.82
N GLY A 102 21.20 -12.75 6.57
CA GLY A 102 22.45 -12.17 6.13
C GLY A 102 22.35 -10.80 5.45
N PHE A 103 21.15 -10.21 5.43
CA PHE A 103 20.91 -8.90 4.81
C PHE A 103 21.03 -7.79 5.86
N HIS A 104 22.25 -7.63 6.40
CA HIS A 104 22.49 -6.76 7.56
C HIS A 104 22.24 -5.29 7.31
N GLU A 105 22.50 -4.81 6.09
CA GLU A 105 22.26 -3.41 5.74
C GLU A 105 20.75 -3.09 5.78
N LEU A 106 19.95 -3.97 5.22
CA LEU A 106 18.49 -3.82 5.24
C LEU A 106 17.96 -3.93 6.68
N ALA A 107 18.51 -4.83 7.48
CA ALA A 107 18.12 -5.01 8.88
C ALA A 107 18.41 -3.74 9.72
N ALA A 108 19.50 -3.04 9.42
CA ALA A 108 19.90 -1.83 10.15
C ALA A 108 18.94 -0.66 9.88
N ASP A 109 18.39 -0.57 8.66
CA ASP A 109 17.47 0.52 8.28
C ASP A 109 16.48 0.05 7.23
N PRO A 110 15.49 -0.76 7.61
CA PRO A 110 14.53 -1.32 6.65
C PRO A 110 13.61 -0.28 6.00
N VAL A 111 13.41 0.87 6.64
CA VAL A 111 12.56 1.94 6.11
C VAL A 111 13.36 2.95 5.30
N GLY A 112 14.61 3.17 5.66
CA GLY A 112 15.47 4.18 5.02
C GLY A 112 16.06 3.75 3.68
N ILE A 113 16.23 2.45 3.45
CA ILE A 113 16.79 1.95 2.21
C ILE A 113 15.81 2.24 1.07
N GLY A 114 16.29 2.95 0.04
CA GLY A 114 15.49 3.28 -1.12
C GLY A 114 14.65 4.54 -1.00
N THR A 115 14.79 5.30 0.05
CA THR A 115 14.05 6.57 0.22
C THR A 115 14.74 7.75 -0.47
N GLU A 116 15.87 7.53 -1.05
CA GLU A 116 16.63 8.59 -1.74
C GLU A 116 16.10 8.92 -3.12
#